data_314ed870f3933bbe2037162dd02994a8
#
_entry.id   314ed870f3933bbe2037162dd02994a8
#
_cell.length_a   1.000
_cell.length_b   1.000
_cell.length_c   1.000
_cell.angle_alpha   90.00
_cell.angle_beta   90.00
_cell.angle_gamma   90.00
#
_symmetry.space_group_name_H-M   'P 1'
#
loop_
_entity.id
_entity.type
_entity.pdbx_description
1 polymer ?
#
loop_
_entity_poly.entity_id
_entity_poly.type
_entity_poly.pdbx_seq_one_letter_code
_entity_poly.pdbx_strand_id
1 'polypeptide(L)'
;MSVKILPAYDFSQEIKLLFSEYTDILIEGDASFKKYLEIQNYDDELEHLEKKYGLPYGRLYIAYYDDKVAGCIGLKKIDEKNCEMKRLYVRPKFRGKQIGELLIEKIIRDAKEIGYSFMLLDTLPFLKSAIRLYKKYGFYEISSYNISKIDFKGRALNMSML
;
A
#
# COMPACT_ATOMS: atom_id res chain seq x y z
N MET A 1 6.56 17.02 17.55
CA MET A 1 5.71 16.27 16.60
C MET A 1 6.56 15.36 15.78
N SER A 2 6.56 14.08 16.11
CA SER A 2 7.45 13.14 15.46
C SER A 2 6.68 12.01 14.81
N VAL A 3 7.00 11.76 13.54
CA VAL A 3 6.56 10.59 12.81
C VAL A 3 7.72 9.60 12.79
N LYS A 4 7.44 8.36 13.20
CA LYS A 4 8.40 7.26 13.11
C LYS A 4 7.83 6.19 12.19
N ILE A 5 8.63 5.73 11.23
CA ILE A 5 8.27 4.62 10.37
C ILE A 5 9.24 3.49 10.65
N LEU A 6 8.71 2.35 11.09
CA LEU A 6 9.49 1.19 11.51
C LEU A 6 9.10 -0.04 10.72
N PRO A 7 10.04 -0.94 10.44
CA PRO A 7 9.66 -2.27 9.94
C PRO A 7 8.68 -2.91 10.92
N ALA A 8 7.62 -3.52 10.39
CA ALA A 8 6.48 -3.94 11.20
C ALA A 8 6.48 -5.43 11.57
N TYR A 9 7.57 -6.15 11.30
CA TYR A 9 7.59 -7.61 11.48
C TYR A 9 7.42 -8.04 12.94
N ASP A 10 7.79 -7.17 13.89
CA ASP A 10 7.59 -7.40 15.32
C ASP A 10 6.32 -6.77 15.87
N PHE A 11 5.48 -6.20 15.00
CA PHE A 11 4.26 -5.48 15.38
C PHE A 11 3.03 -6.11 14.74
N SER A 12 2.97 -7.44 14.67
CA SER A 12 1.90 -8.15 13.97
C SER A 12 0.51 -7.87 14.51
N GLN A 13 0.38 -7.66 15.83
CA GLN A 13 -0.92 -7.36 16.44
C GLN A 13 -1.44 -6.01 15.96
N GLU A 14 -0.57 -4.99 15.99
CA GLU A 14 -0.92 -3.65 15.53
C GLU A 14 -1.22 -3.64 14.03
N ILE A 15 -0.46 -4.38 13.23
CA ILE A 15 -0.70 -4.51 11.79
C ILE A 15 -2.04 -5.18 11.51
N LYS A 16 -2.39 -6.25 12.21
CA LYS A 16 -3.68 -6.92 12.06
C LYS A 16 -4.84 -5.97 12.35
N LEU A 17 -4.70 -5.15 13.39
CA LEU A 17 -5.71 -4.17 13.74
C LEU A 17 -5.84 -3.10 12.65
N LEU A 18 -4.73 -2.56 12.17
CA LEU A 18 -4.74 -1.56 11.09
C LEU A 18 -5.34 -2.12 9.80
N PHE A 19 -4.98 -3.33 9.43
CA PHE A 19 -5.54 -3.99 8.24
C PHE A 19 -7.06 -4.19 8.39
N SER A 20 -7.51 -4.60 9.57
CA SER A 20 -8.92 -4.78 9.87
C SER A 20 -9.69 -3.47 9.75
N GLU A 21 -9.17 -2.39 10.30
CA GLU A 21 -9.77 -1.06 10.18
C GLU A 21 -9.87 -0.62 8.72
N TYR A 22 -8.82 -0.83 7.95
CA TYR A 22 -8.77 -0.47 6.54
C TYR A 22 -9.79 -1.26 5.72
N THR A 23 -9.84 -2.58 5.89
CA THR A 23 -10.77 -3.42 5.15
C THR A 23 -12.23 -3.14 5.53
N ASP A 24 -12.50 -2.78 6.77
CA ASP A 24 -13.84 -2.37 7.20
C ASP A 24 -14.30 -1.12 6.44
N ILE A 25 -13.42 -0.14 6.27
CA ILE A 25 -13.72 1.07 5.49
C ILE A 25 -14.01 0.71 4.03
N LEU A 26 -13.22 -0.19 3.44
CA LEU A 26 -13.42 -0.61 2.06
C LEU A 26 -14.73 -1.35 1.87
N ILE A 27 -15.10 -2.22 2.79
CA ILE A 27 -16.36 -2.96 2.75
C ILE A 27 -17.54 -2.02 2.93
N GLU A 28 -17.46 -1.03 3.81
CA GLU A 28 -18.52 -0.01 3.95
C GLU A 28 -18.72 0.77 2.66
N GLY A 29 -17.63 1.12 1.95
CA GLY A 29 -17.70 1.85 0.70
C GLY A 29 -18.19 1.01 -0.48
N ASP A 30 -17.88 -0.28 -0.45
CA ASP A 30 -18.26 -1.24 -1.50
C ASP A 30 -18.40 -2.63 -0.90
N ALA A 31 -19.63 -3.05 -0.66
CA ALA A 31 -19.93 -4.35 -0.02
C ALA A 31 -19.38 -5.55 -0.80
N SER A 32 -19.21 -5.43 -2.13
CA SER A 32 -18.63 -6.50 -2.93
C SER A 32 -17.16 -6.77 -2.60
N PHE A 33 -16.48 -5.82 -1.96
CA PHE A 33 -15.08 -5.95 -1.61
C PHE A 33 -14.81 -7.10 -0.63
N LYS A 34 -15.79 -7.45 0.20
CA LYS A 34 -15.68 -8.58 1.11
C LYS A 34 -15.35 -9.87 0.36
N LYS A 35 -16.07 -10.12 -0.74
CA LYS A 35 -15.84 -11.29 -1.58
C LYS A 35 -14.47 -11.23 -2.24
N TYR A 36 -14.05 -10.05 -2.66
CA TYR A 36 -12.74 -9.83 -3.25
C TYR A 36 -11.61 -10.18 -2.26
N LEU A 37 -11.77 -9.81 -0.99
CA LEU A 37 -10.82 -10.18 0.06
C LEU A 37 -10.75 -11.69 0.27
N GLU A 38 -11.89 -12.38 0.20
CA GLU A 38 -11.94 -13.85 0.28
C GLU A 38 -11.15 -14.47 -0.88
N ILE A 39 -11.31 -13.94 -2.09
CA ILE A 39 -10.57 -14.39 -3.28
C ILE A 39 -9.06 -14.17 -3.09
N GLN A 40 -8.67 -13.07 -2.46
CA GLN A 40 -7.26 -12.79 -2.17
C GLN A 40 -6.69 -13.62 -1.02
N ASN A 41 -7.51 -14.45 -0.39
CA ASN A 41 -7.09 -15.24 0.77
C ASN A 41 -6.60 -14.35 1.92
N TYR A 42 -7.40 -13.35 2.26
CA TYR A 42 -7.05 -12.31 3.23
C TYR A 42 -6.80 -12.89 4.64
N ASP A 43 -7.56 -13.90 5.06
CA ASP A 43 -7.35 -14.50 6.38
C ASP A 43 -5.99 -15.15 6.48
N ASP A 44 -5.52 -15.81 5.41
CA ASP A 44 -4.16 -16.37 5.38
C ASP A 44 -3.11 -15.26 5.39
N GLU A 45 -3.38 -14.15 4.73
CA GLU A 45 -2.48 -12.98 4.77
C GLU A 45 -2.26 -12.52 6.20
N LEU A 46 -3.33 -12.39 7.00
CA LEU A 46 -3.23 -11.96 8.39
C LEU A 46 -2.44 -12.94 9.27
N GLU A 47 -2.57 -14.23 9.01
CA GLU A 47 -1.86 -15.27 9.77
C GLU A 47 -0.40 -15.41 9.35
N HIS A 48 -0.07 -15.05 8.11
CA HIS A 48 1.26 -15.25 7.52
C HIS A 48 1.71 -14.01 6.75
N LEU A 49 1.84 -12.89 7.45
CA LEU A 49 2.24 -11.61 6.85
C LEU A 49 3.58 -11.72 6.10
N GLU A 50 4.49 -12.54 6.58
CA GLU A 50 5.80 -12.73 5.98
C GLU A 50 5.75 -13.36 4.58
N LYS A 51 4.71 -14.11 4.25
CA LYS A 51 4.58 -14.69 2.91
C LYS A 51 4.42 -13.63 1.82
N LYS A 52 3.66 -12.57 2.12
CA LYS A 52 3.44 -11.48 1.16
C LYS A 52 4.46 -10.36 1.31
N TYR A 53 4.80 -10.01 2.54
CA TYR A 53 5.54 -8.79 2.84
C TYR A 53 6.93 -9.03 3.41
N GLY A 54 7.39 -10.28 3.46
CA GLY A 54 8.67 -10.62 4.06
C GLY A 54 9.87 -10.22 3.21
N LEU A 55 11.01 -10.05 3.90
CA LEU A 55 12.28 -9.79 3.25
C LEU A 55 12.72 -11.02 2.44
N PRO A 56 13.54 -10.88 1.42
CA PRO A 56 14.20 -9.63 0.98
C PRO A 56 13.39 -8.81 -0.04
N TYR A 57 12.32 -9.34 -0.59
CA TYR A 57 11.62 -8.71 -1.72
C TYR A 57 10.38 -7.93 -1.34
N GLY A 58 9.82 -8.19 -0.16
CA GLY A 58 8.69 -7.46 0.36
C GLY A 58 9.11 -6.47 1.43
N ARG A 59 8.17 -5.62 1.84
CA ARG A 59 8.34 -4.69 2.96
C ARG A 59 7.02 -4.53 3.67
N LEU A 60 7.10 -4.26 4.97
CA LEU A 60 5.95 -3.95 5.79
C LEU A 60 6.38 -2.92 6.82
N TYR A 61 5.70 -1.78 6.82
CA TYR A 61 6.00 -0.68 7.73
C TYR A 61 4.80 -0.28 8.55
N ILE A 62 5.08 0.12 9.78
CA ILE A 62 4.12 0.75 10.68
C ILE A 62 4.57 2.18 10.95
N ALA A 63 3.63 3.11 10.98
CA ALA A 63 3.89 4.50 11.30
C ALA A 63 3.34 4.84 12.67
N TYR A 64 4.13 5.56 13.45
CA TYR A 64 3.73 6.13 14.74
C TYR A 64 3.76 7.65 14.63
N TYR A 65 2.79 8.28 15.27
CA TYR A 65 2.75 9.73 15.43
C TYR A 65 2.69 10.03 16.92
N ASP A 66 3.73 10.69 17.44
CA ASP A 66 3.88 10.95 18.88
C ASP A 66 3.62 9.70 19.71
N ASP A 67 4.26 8.59 19.33
CA ASP A 67 4.21 7.28 19.98
C ASP A 67 2.84 6.56 19.89
N LYS A 68 1.93 7.05 19.05
CA LYS A 68 0.63 6.39 18.81
C LYS A 68 0.63 5.74 17.41
N VAL A 69 0.07 4.55 17.33
CA VAL A 69 -0.06 3.84 16.05
C VAL A 69 -0.94 4.66 15.11
N ALA A 70 -0.40 5.04 13.97
CA ALA A 70 -1.06 5.96 13.05
C ALA A 70 -1.39 5.35 11.68
N GLY A 71 -0.58 4.40 11.18
CA GLY A 71 -0.82 3.84 9.86
C GLY A 71 0.15 2.75 9.46
N CYS A 72 0.01 2.27 8.24
CA CYS A 72 0.82 1.19 7.71
C CYS A 72 0.90 1.23 6.19
N ILE A 73 1.83 0.46 5.63
CA ILE A 73 1.96 0.21 4.21
C ILE A 73 2.71 -1.09 3.97
N GLY A 74 2.36 -1.80 2.89
CA GLY A 74 3.03 -3.02 2.50
C GLY A 74 3.53 -2.97 1.06
N LEU A 75 4.57 -3.75 0.80
CA LEU A 75 5.14 -3.97 -0.52
C LEU A 75 5.21 -5.47 -0.77
N LYS A 76 4.61 -5.91 -1.86
CA LYS A 76 4.56 -7.31 -2.27
C LYS A 76 5.27 -7.49 -3.60
N LYS A 77 6.08 -8.54 -3.72
CA LYS A 77 6.65 -8.95 -5.00
C LYS A 77 5.56 -9.56 -5.88
N ILE A 78 5.49 -9.14 -7.14
CA ILE A 78 4.69 -9.78 -8.16
C ILE A 78 5.58 -10.69 -9.02
N ASP A 79 6.65 -10.12 -9.59
CA ASP A 79 7.67 -10.85 -10.36
C ASP A 79 9.00 -10.09 -10.27
N GLU A 80 9.96 -10.44 -11.11
CA GLU A 80 11.30 -9.83 -11.05
C GLU A 80 11.31 -8.33 -11.34
N LYS A 81 10.33 -7.82 -12.09
CA LYS A 81 10.26 -6.41 -12.49
C LYS A 81 9.17 -5.64 -11.76
N ASN A 82 8.14 -6.32 -11.28
CA ASN A 82 6.93 -5.70 -10.76
C ASN A 82 6.74 -5.98 -9.28
N CYS A 83 6.38 -4.94 -8.54
CA CYS A 83 5.91 -5.07 -7.17
C CYS A 83 4.56 -4.38 -7.03
N GLU A 84 3.92 -4.58 -5.90
CA GLU A 84 2.62 -3.99 -5.62
C GLU A 84 2.63 -3.31 -4.26
N MET A 85 2.20 -2.04 -4.24
CA MET A 85 1.91 -1.33 -3.00
C MET A 85 0.55 -1.80 -2.48
N LYS A 86 0.49 -2.22 -1.23
CA LYS A 86 -0.72 -2.74 -0.61
C LYS A 86 -0.94 -2.13 0.77
N ARG A 87 -2.20 -2.04 1.15
CA ARG A 87 -2.59 -1.75 2.53
C ARG A 87 -2.07 -0.40 3.04
N LEU A 88 -1.99 0.61 2.16
CA LEU A 88 -1.73 1.96 2.63
C LEU A 88 -2.94 2.45 3.42
N TYR A 89 -2.74 2.70 4.70
CA TYR A 89 -3.79 3.16 5.58
C TYR A 89 -3.22 4.12 6.61
N VAL A 90 -3.90 5.24 6.79
CA VAL A 90 -3.63 6.18 7.88
C VAL A 90 -4.93 6.37 8.64
N ARG A 91 -4.89 6.15 9.94
CA ARG A 91 -6.08 6.32 10.78
C ARG A 91 -6.63 7.73 10.62
N PRO A 92 -7.98 7.90 10.58
CA PRO A 92 -8.58 9.23 10.35
C PRO A 92 -8.08 10.31 11.29
N LYS A 93 -7.83 9.97 12.54
CA LYS A 93 -7.31 10.88 13.57
C LYS A 93 -5.97 11.53 13.18
N PHE A 94 -5.17 10.84 12.37
CA PHE A 94 -3.82 11.29 12.01
C PHE A 94 -3.71 11.77 10.56
N ARG A 95 -4.82 11.93 9.86
CA ARG A 95 -4.82 12.47 8.50
C ARG A 95 -4.45 13.95 8.52
N GLY A 96 -3.90 14.44 7.41
CA GLY A 96 -3.45 15.82 7.30
C GLY A 96 -2.08 16.09 7.93
N LYS A 97 -1.34 15.04 8.31
CA LYS A 97 -0.01 15.13 8.92
C LYS A 97 1.09 14.55 8.05
N GLN A 98 0.80 14.35 6.75
CA GLN A 98 1.74 13.85 5.74
C GLN A 98 2.26 12.43 6.00
N ILE A 99 1.60 11.65 6.84
CA ILE A 99 2.03 10.28 7.16
C ILE A 99 1.92 9.38 5.92
N GLY A 100 0.82 9.49 5.16
CA GLY A 100 0.63 8.73 3.94
C GLY A 100 1.73 9.01 2.92
N GLU A 101 2.11 10.28 2.76
CA GLU A 101 3.20 10.68 1.87
C GLU A 101 4.52 10.05 2.29
N LEU A 102 4.84 10.09 3.57
CA LEU A 102 6.07 9.51 4.10
C LEU A 102 6.12 8.00 3.89
N LEU A 103 4.99 7.32 4.09
CA LEU A 103 4.90 5.88 3.86
C LEU A 103 5.11 5.54 2.38
N ILE A 104 4.47 6.28 1.47
CA ILE A 104 4.61 6.07 0.03
C ILE A 104 6.07 6.31 -0.39
N GLU A 105 6.67 7.40 0.05
CA GLU A 105 8.05 7.71 -0.27
C GLU A 105 9.00 6.62 0.18
N LYS A 106 8.78 6.07 1.37
CA LYS A 106 9.59 4.98 1.92
C LYS A 106 9.50 3.73 1.04
N ILE A 107 8.29 3.35 0.66
CA ILE A 107 8.04 2.16 -0.16
C ILE A 107 8.63 2.32 -1.57
N ILE A 108 8.48 3.49 -2.18
CA ILE A 108 9.04 3.76 -3.50
C ILE A 108 10.57 3.67 -3.45
N ARG A 109 11.18 4.25 -2.46
CA ARG A 109 12.64 4.18 -2.28
C ARG A 109 13.12 2.75 -2.14
N ASP A 110 12.44 1.97 -1.29
CA ASP A 110 12.81 0.58 -1.07
C ASP A 110 12.63 -0.25 -2.36
N ALA A 111 11.55 -0.03 -3.09
CA ALA A 111 11.31 -0.74 -4.34
C ALA A 111 12.40 -0.49 -5.38
N LYS A 112 12.85 0.75 -5.48
CA LYS A 112 13.96 1.11 -6.37
C LYS A 112 15.26 0.43 -5.94
N GLU A 113 15.55 0.41 -4.65
CA GLU A 113 16.75 -0.23 -4.10
C GLU A 113 16.74 -1.73 -4.31
N ILE A 114 15.59 -2.38 -4.17
CA ILE A 114 15.44 -3.81 -4.44
C ILE A 114 15.67 -4.11 -5.93
N GLY A 115 15.34 -3.17 -6.81
CA GLY A 115 15.57 -3.32 -8.25
C GLY A 115 14.31 -3.49 -9.07
N TYR A 116 13.13 -3.24 -8.52
CA TYR A 116 11.90 -3.28 -9.29
C TYR A 116 11.87 -2.17 -10.33
N SER A 117 11.32 -2.50 -11.50
CA SER A 117 11.13 -1.51 -12.59
C SER A 117 9.78 -0.81 -12.46
N PHE A 118 8.78 -1.49 -11.95
CA PHE A 118 7.41 -0.99 -11.88
C PHE A 118 6.79 -1.29 -10.52
N MET A 119 5.92 -0.38 -10.09
CA MET A 119 5.08 -0.60 -8.91
C MET A 119 3.62 -0.43 -9.33
N LEU A 120 2.81 -1.39 -8.98
CA LEU A 120 1.37 -1.36 -9.21
C LEU A 120 0.64 -1.13 -7.90
N LEU A 121 -0.58 -0.67 -8.00
CA LEU A 121 -1.50 -0.62 -6.87
C LEU A 121 -2.92 -0.80 -7.37
N ASP A 122 -3.77 -1.26 -6.48
CA ASP A 122 -5.19 -1.44 -6.72
C ASP A 122 -5.93 -0.55 -5.72
N THR A 123 -6.91 0.22 -6.18
CA THR A 123 -7.63 1.15 -5.31
C THR A 123 -9.09 1.21 -5.71
N LEU A 124 -9.93 1.71 -4.82
CA LEU A 124 -11.36 1.88 -5.08
C LEU A 124 -11.67 3.35 -5.42
N PRO A 125 -12.64 3.60 -6.33
CA PRO A 125 -12.92 4.96 -6.82
C PRO A 125 -13.29 5.97 -5.75
N PHE A 126 -13.89 5.52 -4.63
CA PHE A 126 -14.27 6.43 -3.57
C PHE A 126 -13.11 6.90 -2.70
N LEU A 127 -11.94 6.30 -2.80
CA LEU A 127 -10.74 6.69 -2.06
C LEU A 127 -10.05 7.88 -2.75
N LYS A 128 -10.75 8.99 -2.85
CA LYS A 128 -10.32 10.14 -3.66
C LYS A 128 -9.02 10.77 -3.17
N SER A 129 -8.84 10.89 -1.87
CA SER A 129 -7.62 11.46 -1.30
C SER A 129 -6.40 10.59 -1.61
N ALA A 130 -6.55 9.27 -1.50
CA ALA A 130 -5.47 8.34 -1.82
C ALA A 130 -5.14 8.41 -3.32
N ILE A 131 -6.16 8.46 -4.18
CA ILE A 131 -5.95 8.54 -5.63
C ILE A 131 -5.18 9.81 -6.00
N ARG A 132 -5.54 10.96 -5.41
CA ARG A 132 -4.80 12.21 -5.65
C ARG A 132 -3.34 12.08 -5.23
N LEU A 133 -3.09 11.42 -4.11
CA LEU A 133 -1.75 11.19 -3.60
C LEU A 133 -0.95 10.29 -4.53
N TYR A 134 -1.54 9.21 -5.02
CA TYR A 134 -0.89 8.32 -5.98
C TYR A 134 -0.49 9.07 -7.26
N LYS A 135 -1.40 9.89 -7.80
CA LYS A 135 -1.11 10.70 -9.00
C LYS A 135 0.03 11.68 -8.76
N LYS A 136 0.10 12.26 -7.58
CA LYS A 136 1.20 13.15 -7.19
C LYS A 136 2.57 12.47 -7.31
N TYR A 137 2.63 11.18 -6.99
CA TYR A 137 3.87 10.41 -7.06
C TYR A 137 4.12 9.75 -8.42
N GLY A 138 3.29 10.01 -9.40
CA GLY A 138 3.51 9.55 -10.78
C GLY A 138 2.77 8.28 -11.16
N PHE A 139 1.88 7.79 -10.32
CA PHE A 139 1.02 6.67 -10.70
C PHE A 139 0.00 7.11 -11.75
N TYR A 140 -0.29 6.23 -12.71
CA TYR A 140 -1.31 6.45 -13.73
C TYR A 140 -2.13 5.17 -13.91
N GLU A 141 -3.38 5.34 -14.30
CA GLU A 141 -4.28 4.20 -14.51
C GLU A 141 -3.87 3.41 -15.75
N ILE A 142 -3.88 2.08 -15.64
CA ILE A 142 -3.49 1.17 -16.73
C ILE A 142 -4.63 0.27 -17.19
N SER A 143 -5.75 0.28 -16.49
CA SER A 143 -6.92 -0.51 -16.86
C SER A 143 -8.19 0.19 -16.42
N SER A 144 -9.34 -0.33 -16.86
CA SER A 144 -10.66 0.17 -16.43
C SER A 144 -10.99 -0.19 -14.98
N TYR A 145 -10.17 -0.97 -14.30
CA TYR A 145 -10.43 -1.52 -12.97
C TYR A 145 -9.46 -0.99 -11.92
N ASN A 146 -9.38 0.31 -11.74
CA ASN A 146 -8.75 0.90 -10.56
C ASN A 146 -7.28 0.50 -10.33
N ILE A 147 -6.59 -0.03 -11.34
CA ILE A 147 -5.18 -0.40 -11.24
C ILE A 147 -4.34 0.77 -11.73
N SER A 148 -3.35 1.16 -10.96
CA SER A 148 -2.40 2.22 -11.31
C SER A 148 -0.98 1.70 -11.25
N LYS A 149 -0.10 2.36 -12.01
CA LYS A 149 1.28 1.92 -12.20
C LYS A 149 2.22 3.12 -12.21
N ILE A 150 3.42 2.94 -11.71
CA ILE A 150 4.52 3.89 -11.85
C ILE A 150 5.72 3.19 -12.45
N ASP A 151 6.38 3.85 -13.42
CA ASP A 151 7.61 3.39 -14.05
C ASP A 151 8.78 4.13 -13.42
N PHE A 152 9.61 3.43 -12.66
CA PHE A 152 10.75 4.01 -11.96
C PHE A 152 11.86 4.48 -12.89
N LYS A 153 11.87 4.02 -14.14
CA LYS A 153 12.89 4.45 -15.13
C LYS A 153 12.50 5.73 -15.85
N GLY A 154 11.34 6.30 -15.52
CA GLY A 154 10.90 7.56 -16.09
C GLY A 154 10.58 7.51 -17.57
N ARG A 155 10.32 6.33 -18.13
CA ARG A 155 9.93 6.23 -19.54
C ARG A 155 8.50 6.68 -19.69
N ALA A 156 8.25 7.57 -20.64
CA ALA A 156 6.90 7.92 -21.00
C ALA A 156 6.24 6.69 -21.65
N LEU A 157 5.41 5.99 -20.87
CA LEU A 157 4.63 4.88 -21.40
C LEU A 157 3.34 5.44 -21.97
N ASN A 158 3.04 5.06 -23.21
CA ASN A 158 1.75 5.36 -23.81
C ASN A 158 0.71 4.48 -23.12
N MET A 159 -0.25 5.09 -22.43
CA MET A 159 -1.28 4.36 -21.70
C MET A 159 -2.09 3.39 -22.56
N SER A 160 -2.20 3.66 -23.86
CA SER A 160 -2.90 2.76 -24.79
C SER A 160 -2.18 1.44 -24.99
N MET A 161 -0.93 1.32 -24.59
CA MET A 161 -0.13 0.10 -24.71
C MET A 161 -0.19 -0.78 -23.47
N LEU A 162 -0.95 -0.38 -22.46
CA LEU A 162 -0.99 -1.08 -21.17
C LEU A 162 -2.31 -1.86 -20.99
#